data_81c0eac8731b850f035ebff81ea094d7
#
_entry.id   81c0eac8731b850f035ebff81ea094d7
#
_cell.length_a   1.000
_cell.length_b   1.000
_cell.length_c   1.000
_cell.angle_alpha   90.00
_cell.angle_beta   90.00
_cell.angle_gamma   90.00
#
_symmetry.space_group_name_H-M   'P 1'
#
loop_
_entity.id
_entity.type
_entity.pdbx_description
1 polymer ?
#
loop_
_entity_poly.entity_id
_entity_poly.type
_entity_poly.pdbx_seq_one_letter_code
_entity_poly.pdbx_strand_id
1 'polypeptide(L)'
;MTVAAIVLAPDAIAALSDVDGEPAIRRVVHAAWSGGALPIVIVAEDAGGKLAEAVAGLPVTLTTPGADVPRGIAWFVHGQRAALATVTETTAGLLWPFRYAWVDPETVTSLVEAHGATPSEIVRPAWGAQPGFPILVPAVFIDLLAARIALHGGEAVDALVAEGAPIRELELGDPGIFHDISTPRSALPGYQGPPQPAAGPPPEWNAEMAAQVQQSVETADE
;
A
#
# COMPACT_ATOMS: atom_id res chain seq x y z
N MET A 1 6.72 -9.35 11.17
CA MET A 1 5.97 -8.06 11.17
C MET A 1 5.65 -7.75 9.73
N THR A 2 4.38 -7.60 9.38
CA THR A 2 3.92 -7.47 8.01
C THR A 2 2.99 -6.26 7.91
N VAL A 3 3.10 -5.48 6.86
CA VAL A 3 2.22 -4.34 6.56
C VAL A 3 1.36 -4.69 5.36
N ALA A 4 0.04 -4.68 5.52
CA ALA A 4 -0.89 -4.93 4.44
C ALA A 4 -1.17 -3.67 3.61
N ALA A 5 -1.40 -3.81 2.31
CA ALA A 5 -2.01 -2.73 1.51
C ALA A 5 -3.52 -2.93 1.46
N ILE A 6 -4.28 -1.97 1.97
CA ILE A 6 -5.75 -1.96 1.94
C ILE A 6 -6.20 -0.92 0.92
N VAL A 7 -6.46 -1.38 -0.29
CA VAL A 7 -6.81 -0.53 -1.42
C VAL A 7 -8.33 -0.35 -1.47
N LEU A 8 -8.79 0.88 -1.29
CA LEU A 8 -10.21 1.22 -1.32
C LEU A 8 -10.63 1.62 -2.74
N ALA A 9 -11.50 0.82 -3.35
CA ALA A 9 -12.04 1.05 -4.69
C ALA A 9 -13.59 1.11 -4.69
N PRO A 10 -14.18 2.18 -4.12
CA PRO A 10 -15.64 2.31 -4.02
C PRO A 10 -16.33 2.54 -5.37
N ASP A 11 -15.57 2.90 -6.39
CA ASP A 11 -16.00 3.02 -7.78
C ASP A 11 -15.14 2.10 -8.65
N ALA A 12 -15.66 0.92 -8.93
CA ALA A 12 -14.98 -0.09 -9.73
C ALA A 12 -14.71 0.39 -11.16
N ILE A 13 -15.58 1.24 -11.74
CA ILE A 13 -15.39 1.77 -13.09
C ILE A 13 -14.21 2.74 -13.12
N ALA A 14 -14.16 3.66 -12.15
CA ALA A 14 -13.04 4.59 -12.04
C ALA A 14 -11.72 3.87 -11.71
N ALA A 15 -11.75 2.78 -10.95
CA ALA A 15 -10.58 1.97 -10.66
C ALA A 15 -10.00 1.24 -11.89
N LEU A 16 -10.84 1.05 -12.92
CA LEU A 16 -10.46 0.46 -14.21
C LEU A 16 -10.02 1.51 -15.25
N SER A 17 -10.09 2.81 -14.93
CA SER A 17 -9.65 3.85 -15.86
C SER A 17 -8.18 3.67 -16.20
N ASP A 18 -7.85 3.94 -17.47
CA ASP A 18 -6.47 3.89 -17.95
C ASP A 18 -5.66 5.01 -17.31
N VAL A 19 -4.53 4.64 -16.74
CA VAL A 19 -3.55 5.53 -16.15
C VAL A 19 -2.18 5.15 -16.71
N ASP A 20 -1.75 5.87 -17.73
CA ASP A 20 -0.44 5.63 -18.38
C ASP A 20 -0.31 4.21 -18.98
N GLY A 21 -1.36 3.74 -19.67
CA GLY A 21 -1.41 2.45 -20.36
C GLY A 21 -1.80 1.24 -19.49
N GLU A 22 -2.21 1.47 -18.25
CA GLU A 22 -2.59 0.42 -17.30
C GLU A 22 -3.79 0.85 -16.44
N PRO A 23 -4.70 -0.07 -16.03
CA PRO A 23 -5.74 0.26 -15.06
C PRO A 23 -5.18 0.81 -13.75
N ALA A 24 -5.79 1.89 -13.24
CA ALA A 24 -5.36 2.53 -11.99
C ALA A 24 -5.17 1.53 -10.84
N ILE A 25 -6.09 0.57 -10.69
CA ILE A 25 -6.02 -0.45 -9.65
C ILE A 25 -4.77 -1.33 -9.75
N ARG A 26 -4.34 -1.67 -10.98
CA ARG A 26 -3.13 -2.48 -11.18
C ARG A 26 -1.87 -1.72 -10.81
N ARG A 27 -1.80 -0.43 -11.13
CA ARG A 27 -0.66 0.42 -10.73
C ARG A 27 -0.51 0.45 -9.22
N VAL A 28 -1.62 0.65 -8.49
CA VAL A 28 -1.60 0.63 -7.02
C VAL A 28 -1.12 -0.72 -6.50
N VAL A 29 -1.62 -1.83 -7.07
CA VAL A 29 -1.19 -3.18 -6.69
C VAL A 29 0.30 -3.39 -6.97
N HIS A 30 0.79 -2.94 -8.12
CA HIS A 30 2.22 -3.06 -8.47
C HIS A 30 3.09 -2.21 -7.53
N ALA A 31 2.68 -0.99 -7.19
CA ALA A 31 3.41 -0.14 -6.25
C ALA A 31 3.42 -0.75 -4.84
N ALA A 32 2.29 -1.28 -4.37
CA ALA A 32 2.19 -1.96 -3.08
C ALA A 32 3.10 -3.21 -3.02
N TRP A 33 3.04 -4.04 -4.07
CA TRP A 33 3.87 -5.25 -4.17
C TRP A 33 5.36 -4.90 -4.17
N SER A 34 5.77 -3.98 -5.04
CA SER A 34 7.17 -3.60 -5.20
C SER A 34 7.73 -2.90 -3.97
N GLY A 35 6.90 -2.16 -3.22
CA GLY A 35 7.28 -1.51 -1.96
C GLY A 35 7.17 -2.42 -0.73
N GLY A 36 6.81 -3.72 -0.91
CA GLY A 36 6.83 -4.72 0.17
C GLY A 36 5.59 -4.71 1.08
N ALA A 37 4.50 -4.05 0.68
CA ALA A 37 3.25 -4.05 1.45
C ALA A 37 2.40 -5.28 1.10
N LEU A 38 2.39 -6.28 1.96
CA LEU A 38 1.68 -7.55 1.79
C LEU A 38 1.00 -7.98 3.10
N PRO A 39 -0.17 -8.67 3.05
CA PRO A 39 -0.97 -8.96 1.87
C PRO A 39 -1.61 -7.72 1.24
N ILE A 40 -2.02 -7.82 -0.03
CA ILE A 40 -2.76 -6.76 -0.72
C ILE A 40 -4.24 -7.14 -0.73
N VAL A 41 -5.07 -6.29 -0.13
CA VAL A 41 -6.52 -6.46 -0.08
C VAL A 41 -7.19 -5.31 -0.80
N ILE A 42 -7.96 -5.62 -1.83
CA ILE A 42 -8.80 -4.66 -2.54
C ILE A 42 -10.21 -4.74 -1.98
N VAL A 43 -10.71 -3.61 -1.47
CA VAL A 43 -12.07 -3.48 -0.96
C VAL A 43 -12.92 -2.75 -1.98
N ALA A 44 -13.87 -3.45 -2.60
CA ALA A 44 -14.65 -2.92 -3.73
C ALA A 44 -16.05 -3.53 -3.81
N GLU A 45 -16.96 -2.80 -4.46
CA GLU A 45 -18.22 -3.33 -4.99
C GLU A 45 -18.01 -3.67 -6.47
N ASP A 46 -17.85 -4.95 -6.79
CA ASP A 46 -17.60 -5.42 -8.17
C ASP A 46 -18.72 -6.33 -8.68
N ALA A 47 -19.93 -5.78 -8.74
CA ALA A 47 -21.11 -6.54 -9.18
C ALA A 47 -20.99 -7.15 -10.59
N GLY A 48 -20.12 -6.59 -11.43
CA GLY A 48 -19.90 -7.06 -12.81
C GLY A 48 -18.68 -7.97 -12.97
N GLY A 49 -17.88 -8.20 -11.93
CA GLY A 49 -16.66 -9.02 -11.98
C GLY A 49 -15.51 -8.41 -12.79
N LYS A 50 -15.65 -7.19 -13.30
CA LYS A 50 -14.64 -6.56 -14.16
C LYS A 50 -13.36 -6.21 -13.41
N LEU A 51 -13.48 -5.82 -12.14
CA LEU A 51 -12.33 -5.52 -11.32
C LEU A 51 -11.59 -6.80 -10.97
N ALA A 52 -12.32 -7.88 -10.64
CA ALA A 52 -11.75 -9.21 -10.45
C ALA A 52 -11.00 -9.70 -11.70
N GLU A 53 -11.59 -9.48 -12.90
CA GLU A 53 -10.94 -9.81 -14.18
C GLU A 53 -9.65 -8.98 -14.37
N ALA A 54 -9.69 -7.67 -14.10
CA ALA A 54 -8.54 -6.78 -14.27
C ALA A 54 -7.36 -7.13 -13.36
N VAL A 55 -7.61 -7.69 -12.18
CA VAL A 55 -6.55 -8.07 -11.23
C VAL A 55 -6.26 -9.58 -11.23
N ALA A 56 -6.86 -10.32 -12.16
CA ALA A 56 -6.62 -11.76 -12.29
C ALA A 56 -5.12 -12.05 -12.46
N GLY A 57 -4.64 -13.03 -11.72
CA GLY A 57 -3.22 -13.44 -11.72
C GLY A 57 -2.31 -12.57 -10.85
N LEU A 58 -2.80 -11.50 -10.24
CA LEU A 58 -2.06 -10.73 -9.24
C LEU A 58 -2.28 -11.33 -7.83
N PRO A 59 -1.29 -11.20 -6.92
CA PRO A 59 -1.37 -11.73 -5.57
C PRO A 59 -2.22 -10.82 -4.66
N VAL A 60 -3.49 -10.72 -4.96
CA VAL A 60 -4.45 -9.86 -4.25
C VAL A 60 -5.65 -10.65 -3.74
N THR A 61 -6.24 -10.17 -2.65
CA THR A 61 -7.55 -10.59 -2.17
C THR A 61 -8.56 -9.52 -2.48
N LEU A 62 -9.58 -9.84 -3.27
CA LEU A 62 -10.72 -8.95 -3.49
C LEU A 62 -11.82 -9.28 -2.49
N THR A 63 -12.33 -8.25 -1.79
CA THR A 63 -13.41 -8.43 -0.81
C THR A 63 -14.45 -7.32 -0.95
N THR A 64 -15.70 -7.66 -0.65
CA THR A 64 -16.82 -6.73 -0.68
C THR A 64 -17.42 -6.62 0.72
N PRO A 65 -17.49 -5.41 1.30
CA PRO A 65 -18.21 -5.20 2.55
C PRO A 65 -19.71 -5.44 2.37
N GLY A 66 -20.41 -5.75 3.46
CA GLY A 66 -21.87 -5.85 3.44
C GLY A 66 -22.51 -4.53 2.95
N ALA A 67 -23.69 -4.62 2.35
CA ALA A 67 -24.39 -3.46 1.76
C ALA A 67 -24.67 -2.32 2.78
N ASP A 68 -24.76 -2.65 4.05
CA ASP A 68 -25.02 -1.68 5.13
C ASP A 68 -23.73 -1.03 5.68
N VAL A 69 -22.55 -1.43 5.19
CA VAL A 69 -21.25 -0.88 5.63
C VAL A 69 -20.97 0.44 4.90
N PRO A 70 -20.91 1.57 5.62
CA PRO A 70 -20.65 2.85 4.98
C PRO A 70 -19.27 2.89 4.34
N ARG A 71 -19.18 3.56 3.19
CA ARG A 71 -17.90 3.77 2.49
C ARG A 71 -16.97 4.63 3.32
N GLY A 72 -15.67 4.48 3.13
CA GLY A 72 -14.64 5.24 3.83
C GLY A 72 -13.88 4.40 4.85
N ILE A 73 -13.79 4.86 6.09
CA ILE A 73 -12.98 4.19 7.12
C ILE A 73 -13.49 2.79 7.47
N ALA A 74 -14.81 2.57 7.40
CA ALA A 74 -15.38 1.25 7.65
C ALA A 74 -14.89 0.20 6.62
N TRP A 75 -14.65 0.61 5.38
CA TRP A 75 -14.08 -0.25 4.35
C TRP A 75 -12.62 -0.57 4.63
N PHE A 76 -11.85 0.40 5.12
CA PHE A 76 -10.48 0.14 5.58
C PHE A 76 -10.45 -0.88 6.72
N VAL A 77 -11.30 -0.70 7.73
CA VAL A 77 -11.43 -1.65 8.86
C VAL A 77 -11.79 -3.05 8.36
N HIS A 78 -12.73 -3.16 7.41
CA HIS A 78 -13.10 -4.43 6.77
C HIS A 78 -11.90 -5.08 6.08
N GLY A 79 -11.20 -4.33 5.24
CA GLY A 79 -10.01 -4.82 4.52
C GLY A 79 -8.87 -5.23 5.47
N GLN A 80 -8.64 -4.46 6.52
CA GLN A 80 -7.63 -4.78 7.53
C GLN A 80 -7.95 -6.09 8.26
N ARG A 81 -9.22 -6.33 8.59
CA ARG A 81 -9.65 -7.60 9.18
C ARG A 81 -9.48 -8.78 8.22
N ALA A 82 -9.74 -8.57 6.92
CA ALA A 82 -9.49 -9.57 5.89
C ALA A 82 -7.98 -9.87 5.74
N ALA A 83 -7.13 -8.84 5.80
CA ALA A 83 -5.68 -9.01 5.78
C ALA A 83 -5.18 -9.82 6.98
N LEU A 84 -5.66 -9.50 8.19
CA LEU A 84 -5.33 -10.23 9.42
C LEU A 84 -5.79 -11.70 9.39
N ALA A 85 -6.93 -11.98 8.76
CA ALA A 85 -7.41 -13.35 8.56
C ALA A 85 -6.54 -14.15 7.60
N THR A 86 -5.87 -13.48 6.66
CA THR A 86 -4.97 -14.10 5.68
C THR A 86 -3.55 -14.27 6.24
N VAL A 87 -3.04 -13.22 6.92
CA VAL A 87 -1.71 -13.18 7.52
C VAL A 87 -1.82 -12.64 8.93
N THR A 88 -1.76 -13.52 9.93
CA THR A 88 -1.96 -13.20 11.35
C THR A 88 -0.91 -12.26 11.92
N GLU A 89 0.30 -12.23 11.31
CA GLU A 89 1.41 -11.37 11.70
C GLU A 89 1.30 -9.94 11.14
N THR A 90 0.17 -9.58 10.51
CA THR A 90 -0.08 -8.23 10.00
C THR A 90 -0.20 -7.24 11.15
N THR A 91 0.74 -6.32 11.26
CA THR A 91 0.82 -5.34 12.37
C THR A 91 0.31 -3.97 12.00
N ALA A 92 0.14 -3.68 10.70
CA ALA A 92 -0.38 -2.40 10.20
C ALA A 92 -1.03 -2.58 8.82
N GLY A 93 -1.81 -1.59 8.41
CA GLY A 93 -2.35 -1.48 7.06
C GLY A 93 -2.13 -0.11 6.46
N LEU A 94 -1.86 -0.07 5.17
CA LEU A 94 -1.86 1.14 4.37
C LEU A 94 -3.31 1.46 3.97
N LEU A 95 -3.86 2.54 4.48
CA LEU A 95 -5.12 3.12 4.00
C LEU A 95 -4.84 3.79 2.65
N TRP A 96 -5.23 3.14 1.56
CA TRP A 96 -4.88 3.57 0.22
C TRP A 96 -6.10 3.70 -0.70
N PRO A 97 -6.65 4.89 -0.91
CA PRO A 97 -7.65 5.10 -1.96
C PRO A 97 -7.03 4.87 -3.34
N PHE A 98 -7.66 4.03 -4.18
CA PHE A 98 -7.13 3.63 -5.51
C PHE A 98 -6.74 4.80 -6.42
N ARG A 99 -7.38 5.94 -6.23
CA ARG A 99 -7.15 7.14 -7.05
C ARG A 99 -5.75 7.74 -6.92
N TYR A 100 -5.02 7.41 -5.85
CA TYR A 100 -3.62 7.79 -5.68
C TYR A 100 -2.71 6.73 -6.33
N ALA A 101 -2.90 6.53 -7.64
CA ALA A 101 -2.19 5.52 -8.42
C ALA A 101 -0.80 5.99 -8.90
N TRP A 102 -0.41 7.21 -8.59
CA TRP A 102 0.89 7.76 -8.92
C TRP A 102 1.95 7.57 -7.84
N VAL A 103 1.57 7.00 -6.70
CA VAL A 103 2.50 6.73 -5.58
C VAL A 103 3.61 5.80 -6.03
N ASP A 104 4.85 6.22 -5.74
CA ASP A 104 6.04 5.45 -6.07
C ASP A 104 6.24 4.29 -5.08
N PRO A 105 6.73 3.12 -5.52
CA PRO A 105 7.07 2.01 -4.63
C PRO A 105 8.03 2.37 -3.49
N GLU A 106 8.98 3.28 -3.72
CA GLU A 106 9.91 3.75 -2.68
C GLU A 106 9.20 4.46 -1.53
N THR A 107 8.10 5.16 -1.83
CA THR A 107 7.24 5.74 -0.79
C THR A 107 6.64 4.65 0.09
N VAL A 108 6.18 3.56 -0.50
CA VAL A 108 5.64 2.40 0.24
C VAL A 108 6.73 1.76 1.10
N THR A 109 7.92 1.52 0.54
CA THR A 109 9.08 1.00 1.25
C THR A 109 9.41 1.87 2.47
N SER A 110 9.48 3.20 2.29
CA SER A 110 9.79 4.15 3.36
C SER A 110 8.76 4.10 4.50
N LEU A 111 7.47 3.95 4.17
CA LEU A 111 6.41 3.81 5.17
C LEU A 111 6.53 2.49 5.95
N VAL A 112 6.83 1.38 5.27
CA VAL A 112 7.03 0.07 5.88
C VAL A 112 8.24 0.08 6.82
N GLU A 113 9.35 0.67 6.40
CA GLU A 113 10.57 0.82 7.22
C GLU A 113 10.33 1.70 8.44
N ALA A 114 9.60 2.81 8.26
CA ALA A 114 9.23 3.71 9.35
C ALA A 114 8.40 2.99 10.43
N HIS A 115 7.43 2.16 10.00
CA HIS A 115 6.66 1.31 10.91
C HIS A 115 7.56 0.28 11.62
N GLY A 116 8.54 -0.28 10.93
CA GLY A 116 9.53 -1.17 11.52
C GLY A 116 10.30 -0.53 12.68
N ALA A 117 10.60 0.76 12.57
CA ALA A 117 11.31 1.51 13.61
C ALA A 117 10.39 1.90 14.78
N THR A 118 9.14 2.29 14.51
CA THR A 118 8.17 2.75 15.53
C THR A 118 6.78 2.16 15.27
N PRO A 119 6.53 0.87 15.68
CA PRO A 119 5.32 0.14 15.31
C PRO A 119 4.00 0.70 15.88
N SER A 120 4.06 1.61 16.84
CA SER A 120 2.88 2.21 17.49
C SER A 120 2.47 3.55 16.89
N GLU A 121 3.24 4.10 15.94
CA GLU A 121 2.93 5.39 15.32
C GLU A 121 2.14 5.22 14.03
N ILE A 122 1.15 6.09 13.81
CA ILE A 122 0.57 6.32 12.48
C ILE A 122 1.67 6.99 11.66
N VAL A 123 1.89 6.53 10.42
CA VAL A 123 2.87 7.15 9.53
C VAL A 123 2.17 7.69 8.29
N ARG A 124 2.40 8.95 7.99
CA ARG A 124 1.79 9.64 6.85
C ARG A 124 2.88 10.22 5.95
N PRO A 125 2.84 9.96 4.64
CA PRO A 125 3.76 10.62 3.72
C PRO A 125 3.37 12.10 3.57
N ALA A 126 4.37 12.96 3.42
CA ALA A 126 4.19 14.39 3.15
C ALA A 126 5.13 14.84 2.02
N TRP A 127 4.73 15.86 1.28
CA TRP A 127 5.54 16.56 0.30
C TRP A 127 5.30 18.07 0.40
N GLY A 128 6.38 18.83 0.65
CA GLY A 128 6.27 20.25 0.90
C GLY A 128 5.35 20.57 2.09
N ALA A 129 5.39 19.76 3.15
CA ALA A 129 4.52 19.83 4.32
C ALA A 129 3.03 19.58 4.03
N GLN A 130 2.67 19.04 2.87
CA GLN A 130 1.31 18.59 2.55
C GLN A 130 1.21 17.09 2.76
N PRO A 131 0.36 16.62 3.69
CA PRO A 131 0.17 15.19 3.94
C PRO A 131 -0.63 14.54 2.82
N GLY A 132 -0.34 13.26 2.54
CA GLY A 132 -0.96 12.51 1.47
C GLY A 132 -1.29 11.06 1.82
N PHE A 133 -1.47 10.24 0.77
CA PHE A 133 -1.74 8.82 0.84
C PHE A 133 -0.59 8.02 0.22
N PRO A 134 -0.45 6.73 0.58
CA PRO A 134 -1.22 5.97 1.57
C PRO A 134 -0.83 6.34 3.02
N ILE A 135 -1.79 6.20 3.94
CA ILE A 135 -1.52 6.40 5.38
C ILE A 135 -1.30 5.03 6.01
N LEU A 136 -0.18 4.83 6.67
CA LEU A 136 0.08 3.62 7.44
C LEU A 136 -0.56 3.74 8.83
N VAL A 137 -1.45 2.78 9.13
CA VAL A 137 -2.19 2.74 10.39
C VAL A 137 -1.89 1.43 11.11
N PRO A 138 -1.28 1.47 12.30
CA PRO A 138 -1.05 0.29 13.13
C PRO A 138 -2.36 -0.43 13.49
N ALA A 139 -2.30 -1.77 13.54
CA ALA A 139 -3.47 -2.62 13.81
C ALA A 139 -4.12 -2.32 15.18
N VAL A 140 -3.37 -1.80 16.13
CA VAL A 140 -3.87 -1.42 17.46
C VAL A 140 -4.96 -0.32 17.42
N PHE A 141 -5.04 0.45 16.33
CA PHE A 141 -6.05 1.49 16.16
C PHE A 141 -7.33 1.02 15.45
N ILE A 142 -7.40 -0.24 14.99
CA ILE A 142 -8.52 -0.72 14.18
C ILE A 142 -9.86 -0.63 14.91
N ASP A 143 -9.92 -0.98 16.18
CA ASP A 143 -11.17 -0.90 16.94
C ASP A 143 -11.59 0.55 17.23
N LEU A 144 -10.61 1.44 17.41
CA LEU A 144 -10.87 2.88 17.54
C LEU A 144 -11.40 3.48 16.23
N LEU A 145 -10.87 3.04 15.09
CA LEU A 145 -11.39 3.43 13.77
C LEU A 145 -12.78 2.83 13.51
N ALA A 146 -13.03 1.60 13.94
CA ALA A 146 -14.34 0.96 13.84
C ALA A 146 -15.45 1.72 14.58
N ALA A 147 -15.11 2.47 15.62
CA ALA A 147 -16.04 3.35 16.32
C ALA A 147 -16.35 4.66 15.55
N ARG A 148 -15.64 4.96 14.46
CA ARG A 148 -15.71 6.20 13.67
C ARG A 148 -16.17 5.99 12.24
N ILE A 149 -16.96 4.97 12.00
CA ILE A 149 -17.39 4.52 10.65
C ILE A 149 -18.12 5.58 9.80
N ALA A 150 -18.62 6.64 10.43
CA ALA A 150 -19.29 7.74 9.71
C ALA A 150 -18.30 8.73 9.08
N LEU A 151 -17.01 8.66 9.41
CA LEU A 151 -15.99 9.57 8.89
C LEU A 151 -15.35 9.00 7.61
N HIS A 152 -14.85 9.89 6.76
CA HIS A 152 -13.99 9.49 5.64
C HIS A 152 -12.61 9.06 6.15
N GLY A 153 -11.87 8.31 5.33
CA GLY A 153 -10.63 7.66 5.76
C GLY A 153 -9.60 8.61 6.40
N GLY A 154 -9.27 9.72 5.73
CA GLY A 154 -8.33 10.73 6.25
C GLY A 154 -8.86 11.41 7.51
N GLU A 155 -10.12 11.84 7.51
CA GLU A 155 -10.78 12.49 8.65
C GLU A 155 -10.82 11.60 9.90
N ALA A 156 -11.02 10.28 9.71
CA ALA A 156 -11.01 9.34 10.83
C ALA A 156 -9.62 9.22 11.47
N VAL A 157 -8.57 9.27 10.66
CA VAL A 157 -7.18 9.30 11.14
C VAL A 157 -6.88 10.62 11.85
N ASP A 158 -7.30 11.75 11.28
CA ASP A 158 -7.12 13.06 11.91
C ASP A 158 -7.84 13.17 13.25
N ALA A 159 -9.01 12.54 13.38
CA ALA A 159 -9.73 12.46 14.65
C ALA A 159 -8.95 11.66 15.70
N LEU A 160 -8.33 10.52 15.31
CA LEU A 160 -7.46 9.76 16.23
C LEU A 160 -6.26 10.59 16.69
N VAL A 161 -5.64 11.33 15.77
CA VAL A 161 -4.50 12.19 16.09
C VAL A 161 -4.91 13.33 17.04
N ALA A 162 -6.07 13.94 16.81
CA ALA A 162 -6.62 14.97 17.72
C ALA A 162 -6.91 14.43 19.13
N GLU A 163 -7.18 13.14 19.27
CA GLU A 163 -7.35 12.44 20.54
C GLU A 163 -6.03 11.94 21.17
N GLY A 164 -4.90 12.22 20.54
CA GLY A 164 -3.56 11.93 21.07
C GLY A 164 -2.90 10.65 20.49
N ALA A 165 -3.43 10.06 19.42
CA ALA A 165 -2.72 9.00 18.73
C ALA A 165 -1.39 9.54 18.16
N PRO A 166 -0.26 8.83 18.39
CA PRO A 166 1.02 9.30 17.87
C PRO A 166 1.05 9.22 16.35
N ILE A 167 1.49 10.31 15.72
CA ILE A 167 1.66 10.39 14.28
C ILE A 167 3.05 10.88 13.92
N ARG A 168 3.63 10.31 12.88
CA ARG A 168 4.86 10.77 12.26
C ARG A 168 4.61 11.09 10.79
N GLU A 169 4.91 12.31 10.39
CA GLU A 169 4.93 12.69 8.99
C GLU A 169 6.33 12.45 8.42
N LEU A 170 6.38 11.81 7.25
CA LEU A 170 7.60 11.56 6.49
C LEU A 170 7.60 12.47 5.27
N GLU A 171 8.53 13.42 5.24
CA GLU A 171 8.76 14.24 4.06
C GLU A 171 9.42 13.35 2.98
N LEU A 172 8.64 12.99 1.97
CA LEU A 172 9.07 12.16 0.84
C LEU A 172 8.90 12.98 -0.44
N GLY A 173 9.84 12.91 -1.33
CA GLY A 173 9.82 13.67 -2.57
C GLY A 173 8.87 13.11 -3.64
N ASP A 174 7.77 12.51 -3.25
CA ASP A 174 6.80 11.84 -4.12
C ASP A 174 5.53 12.68 -4.31
N PRO A 175 5.33 13.29 -5.50
CA PRO A 175 4.11 14.04 -5.77
C PRO A 175 2.87 13.14 -5.88
N GLY A 176 3.04 11.83 -6.12
CA GLY A 176 1.95 10.85 -6.25
C GLY A 176 1.10 10.70 -4.98
N ILE A 177 1.62 11.10 -3.84
CA ILE A 177 0.91 10.96 -2.55
C ILE A 177 -0.35 11.83 -2.43
N PHE A 178 -0.47 12.90 -3.22
CA PHE A 178 -1.66 13.77 -3.21
C PHE A 178 -2.20 14.13 -4.61
N HIS A 179 -1.47 13.81 -5.67
CA HIS A 179 -2.01 13.89 -7.03
C HIS A 179 -2.80 12.61 -7.36
N ASP A 180 -4.05 12.79 -7.69
CA ASP A 180 -4.91 11.66 -8.06
C ASP A 180 -4.87 11.37 -9.57
N ILE A 181 -5.55 10.31 -9.99
CA ILE A 181 -5.63 9.85 -11.39
C ILE A 181 -6.21 10.88 -12.36
N SER A 182 -6.84 11.96 -11.90
CA SER A 182 -7.30 13.06 -12.75
C SER A 182 -6.12 13.93 -13.23
N THR A 183 -4.99 13.89 -12.55
CA THR A 183 -3.77 14.59 -12.94
C THR A 183 -2.99 13.73 -13.94
N PRO A 184 -2.81 14.19 -15.19
CA PRO A 184 -2.03 13.42 -16.16
C PRO A 184 -0.55 13.37 -15.74
N ARG A 185 0.14 12.27 -16.05
CA ARG A 185 1.55 12.08 -15.68
C ARG A 185 2.44 13.25 -16.10
N SER A 186 2.17 13.84 -17.26
CA SER A 186 2.94 14.98 -17.79
C SER A 186 2.82 16.27 -16.97
N ALA A 187 1.81 16.36 -16.11
CA ALA A 187 1.59 17.50 -15.21
C ALA A 187 2.08 17.24 -13.79
N LEU A 188 2.52 16.02 -13.47
CA LEU A 188 3.11 15.72 -12.17
C LEU A 188 4.47 16.39 -12.04
N PRO A 189 4.78 17.00 -10.89
CA PRO A 189 6.15 17.37 -10.57
C PRO A 189 7.07 16.15 -10.63
N GLY A 190 8.37 16.39 -10.89
CA GLY A 190 9.35 15.30 -10.86
C GLY A 190 9.47 14.68 -9.46
N TYR A 191 9.61 13.37 -9.42
CA TYR A 191 9.94 12.64 -8.19
C TYR A 191 11.27 13.16 -7.61
N GLN A 192 11.29 13.50 -6.34
CA GLN A 192 12.44 14.07 -5.62
C GLN A 192 12.82 13.21 -4.41
N GLY A 193 12.26 12.00 -4.32
CA GLY A 193 12.57 11.06 -3.26
C GLY A 193 14.01 10.55 -3.30
N PRO A 194 14.39 9.69 -2.36
CA PRO A 194 15.71 9.08 -2.40
C PRO A 194 15.91 8.41 -3.76
N PRO A 195 17.10 8.56 -4.38
CA PRO A 195 17.36 7.92 -5.65
C PRO A 195 17.13 6.42 -5.49
N GLN A 196 16.33 5.85 -6.40
CA GLN A 196 16.22 4.39 -6.47
C GLN A 196 17.64 3.83 -6.51
N PRO A 197 17.94 2.78 -5.71
CA PRO A 197 19.21 2.10 -5.83
C PRO A 197 19.38 1.77 -7.32
N ALA A 198 20.44 2.27 -7.94
CA ALA A 198 20.75 1.88 -9.30
C ALA A 198 20.61 0.36 -9.35
N ALA A 199 19.88 -0.16 -10.34
CA ALA A 199 19.80 -1.60 -10.55
C ALA A 199 21.23 -2.10 -10.77
N GLY A 200 21.94 -2.32 -9.68
CA GLY A 200 23.30 -2.80 -9.65
C GLY A 200 23.30 -4.30 -9.97
N PRO A 201 24.44 -4.86 -10.33
CA PRO A 201 24.60 -6.30 -10.36
C PRO A 201 24.15 -6.87 -9.01
N PRO A 202 23.57 -8.09 -8.99
CA PRO A 202 23.19 -8.74 -7.75
C PRO A 202 24.37 -8.71 -6.76
N PRO A 203 24.09 -8.53 -5.45
CA PRO A 203 25.16 -8.45 -4.44
C PRO A 203 26.17 -9.59 -4.62
N GLU A 204 27.44 -9.31 -4.43
CA GLU A 204 28.55 -10.29 -4.62
C GLU A 204 28.35 -11.60 -3.82
N TRP A 205 27.59 -11.53 -2.69
CA TRP A 205 27.25 -12.72 -1.92
C TRP A 205 26.43 -13.76 -2.71
N ASN A 206 25.67 -13.35 -3.73
CA ASN A 206 24.96 -14.28 -4.63
C ASN A 206 25.94 -15.01 -5.56
N ALA A 207 27.02 -14.35 -5.96
CA ALA A 207 28.07 -14.97 -6.79
C ALA A 207 28.89 -16.01 -5.98
N GLU A 208 29.21 -15.71 -4.71
CA GLU A 208 29.90 -16.65 -3.83
C GLU A 208 29.04 -17.87 -3.49
N MET A 209 27.73 -17.67 -3.17
CA MET A 209 26.83 -18.80 -2.95
C MET A 209 26.64 -19.66 -4.20
N ALA A 210 26.53 -19.05 -5.38
CA ALA A 210 26.41 -19.79 -6.64
C ALA A 210 27.70 -20.62 -6.91
N ALA A 211 28.87 -20.05 -6.64
CA ALA A 211 30.14 -20.77 -6.75
C ALA A 211 30.27 -21.92 -5.75
N GLN A 212 29.82 -21.74 -4.52
CA GLN A 212 29.81 -22.81 -3.49
C GLN A 212 28.84 -23.94 -3.86
N VAL A 213 27.68 -23.65 -4.40
CA VAL A 213 26.73 -24.68 -4.85
C VAL A 213 27.32 -25.46 -6.04
N GLN A 214 27.97 -24.79 -6.98
CA GLN A 214 28.62 -25.45 -8.11
C GLN A 214 29.77 -26.37 -7.68
N GLN A 215 30.60 -25.93 -6.74
CA GLN A 215 31.68 -26.78 -6.16
C GLN A 215 31.13 -28.01 -5.43
N SER A 216 29.99 -27.83 -4.72
CA SER A 216 29.38 -28.97 -4.00
C SER A 216 28.77 -30.03 -4.93
N VAL A 217 28.34 -29.63 -6.11
CA VAL A 217 27.80 -30.57 -7.11
C VAL A 217 28.95 -31.33 -7.79
N GLU A 218 30.06 -30.66 -8.14
CA GLU A 218 31.20 -31.30 -8.77
C GLU A 218 31.90 -32.32 -7.85
N THR A 219 31.90 -32.07 -6.51
CA THR A 219 32.50 -33.01 -5.54
C THR A 219 31.59 -34.17 -5.16
N ALA A 220 30.32 -34.17 -5.56
CA ALA A 220 29.38 -35.25 -5.32
C ALA A 220 29.33 -36.30 -6.47
N ASP A 221 29.93 -35.97 -7.61
CA ASP A 221 29.97 -36.84 -8.81
C ASP A 221 31.36 -37.58 -8.95
N GLU A 222 32.29 -37.41 -8.01
CA GLU A 222 33.52 -38.21 -7.90
C GLU A 222 33.37 -39.30 -6.79
#